data_95ef71a7fec97807d7757b7d9affa023
#
_entry.id   95ef71a7fec97807d7757b7d9affa023
#
_cell.length_a   1.000
_cell.length_b   1.000
_cell.length_c   1.000
_cell.angle_alpha   90.00
_cell.angle_beta   90.00
_cell.angle_gamma   90.00
#
_symmetry.space_group_name_H-M   'P 1'
#
loop_
_entity.id
_entity.type
_entity.pdbx_description
1 polymer ?
#
loop_
_entity_poly.entity_id
_entity_poly.type
_entity_poly.pdbx_seq_one_letter_code
_entity_poly.pdbx_strand_id
1 'polypeptide(L)'
;MRRKNTRNRNVYKLYGGKMKSVLLIGLGRFGRHIAKTLDELGHQTMAIDVKEDRVNAVLPYVTSAQIGDATNEEFLDTLGVDNFDVCFVAIGDDFQNSLETTSLLKEKGAKMVVSRATRDVHAKFLVRNGADQVVYPERELANWTAIRYTANHISDYIDVGEG
;
A
#
# COMPACT_ATOMS: atom_id res chain seq x y z
N MET A 1 -4.72 -19.92 -15.74
CA MET A 1 -5.86 -19.21 -15.12
C MET A 1 -5.63 -19.12 -13.61
N ARG A 2 -5.36 -17.92 -13.06
CA ARG A 2 -5.13 -17.75 -11.62
C ARG A 2 -6.44 -17.96 -10.87
N ARG A 3 -6.48 -18.86 -9.90
CA ARG A 3 -7.57 -18.93 -8.94
C ARG A 3 -7.48 -17.66 -8.06
N LYS A 4 -8.33 -16.67 -8.35
CA LYS A 4 -8.49 -15.49 -7.47
C LYS A 4 -8.97 -16.01 -6.11
N ASN A 5 -8.33 -15.55 -5.04
CA ASN A 5 -8.68 -15.96 -3.69
C ASN A 5 -10.11 -15.47 -3.33
N THR A 6 -11.08 -16.33 -3.57
CA THR A 6 -12.51 -16.03 -3.37
C THR A 6 -12.84 -15.75 -1.89
N ARG A 7 -12.05 -16.31 -0.99
CA ARG A 7 -12.25 -16.15 0.47
C ARG A 7 -11.99 -14.70 0.90
N ASN A 8 -10.85 -14.12 0.50
CA ASN A 8 -10.53 -12.74 0.84
C ASN A 8 -11.56 -11.75 0.25
N ARG A 9 -12.05 -12.02 -0.96
CA ARG A 9 -13.11 -11.21 -1.57
C ARG A 9 -14.40 -11.23 -0.79
N ASN A 10 -14.80 -12.38 -0.30
CA ASN A 10 -16.05 -12.52 0.45
C ASN A 10 -15.97 -11.82 1.81
N VAL A 11 -14.84 -11.98 2.52
CA VAL A 11 -14.59 -11.26 3.78
C VAL A 11 -14.59 -9.75 3.54
N TYR A 12 -13.88 -9.27 2.54
CA TYR A 12 -13.84 -7.85 2.19
C TYR A 12 -15.22 -7.26 1.91
N LYS A 13 -16.08 -8.00 1.17
CA LYS A 13 -17.45 -7.61 0.90
C LYS A 13 -18.32 -7.54 2.14
N LEU A 14 -18.13 -8.46 3.10
CA LEU A 14 -18.85 -8.47 4.36
C LEU A 14 -18.60 -7.20 5.18
N TYR A 15 -17.41 -6.62 5.09
CA TYR A 15 -17.05 -5.35 5.74
C TYR A 15 -17.40 -4.10 4.91
N GLY A 16 -18.23 -4.23 3.87
CA GLY A 16 -18.70 -3.11 3.06
C GLY A 16 -17.67 -2.62 2.03
N GLY A 17 -16.69 -3.46 1.69
CA GLY A 17 -15.64 -3.12 0.73
C GLY A 17 -16.19 -2.95 -0.69
N LYS A 18 -15.95 -1.78 -1.28
CA LYS A 18 -16.26 -1.44 -2.67
C LYS A 18 -14.97 -1.36 -3.48
N MET A 19 -15.07 -1.54 -4.80
CA MET A 19 -13.94 -1.34 -5.70
C MET A 19 -13.38 0.08 -5.54
N LYS A 20 -12.06 0.15 -5.37
CA LYS A 20 -11.30 1.39 -5.23
C LYS A 20 -10.31 1.54 -6.37
N SER A 21 -9.96 2.79 -6.66
CA SER A 21 -8.79 3.12 -7.47
C SER A 21 -7.63 3.47 -6.56
N VAL A 22 -6.49 2.84 -6.79
CA VAL A 22 -5.33 2.91 -5.90
C VAL A 22 -4.10 3.32 -6.69
N LEU A 23 -3.35 4.30 -6.15
CA LEU A 23 -2.01 4.63 -6.60
C LEU A 23 -1.01 4.00 -5.63
N LEU A 24 -0.16 3.12 -6.14
CA LEU A 24 0.84 2.39 -5.36
C LEU A 24 2.24 2.81 -5.78
N ILE A 25 2.96 3.45 -4.89
CA ILE A 25 4.32 3.96 -5.13
C ILE A 25 5.31 3.19 -4.28
N GLY A 26 6.28 2.58 -4.95
CA GLY A 26 7.26 1.69 -4.34
C GLY A 26 6.86 0.23 -4.46
N LEU A 27 7.61 -0.53 -5.24
CA LEU A 27 7.31 -1.92 -5.61
C LEU A 27 8.39 -2.89 -5.12
N GLY A 28 8.90 -2.62 -3.91
CA GLY A 28 9.68 -3.58 -3.15
C GLY A 28 8.80 -4.73 -2.64
N ARG A 29 9.29 -5.51 -1.68
CA ARG A 29 8.54 -6.67 -1.15
C ARG A 29 7.14 -6.30 -0.66
N PHE A 30 7.04 -5.27 0.16
CA PHE A 30 5.77 -4.83 0.71
C PHE A 30 4.82 -4.31 -0.36
N GLY A 31 5.30 -3.42 -1.24
CA GLY A 31 4.48 -2.90 -2.35
C GLY A 31 3.98 -3.98 -3.29
N ARG A 32 4.81 -4.98 -3.62
CA ARG A 32 4.39 -6.10 -4.45
C ARG A 32 3.31 -6.96 -3.79
N HIS A 33 3.40 -7.19 -2.49
CA HIS A 33 2.34 -7.89 -1.76
C HIS A 33 1.03 -7.11 -1.74
N ILE A 34 1.10 -5.79 -1.56
CA ILE A 34 -0.08 -4.92 -1.68
C ILE A 34 -0.70 -5.06 -3.07
N ALA A 35 0.09 -4.98 -4.13
CA ALA A 35 -0.40 -5.09 -5.50
C ALA A 35 -1.16 -6.41 -5.74
N LYS A 36 -0.59 -7.52 -5.30
CA LYS A 36 -1.23 -8.85 -5.42
C LYS A 36 -2.54 -8.92 -4.66
N THR A 37 -2.57 -8.45 -3.42
CA THR A 37 -3.78 -8.47 -2.59
C THR A 37 -4.86 -7.56 -3.15
N LEU A 38 -4.51 -6.39 -3.63
CA LEU A 38 -5.47 -5.48 -4.27
C LEU A 38 -6.09 -6.11 -5.53
N ASP A 39 -5.31 -6.84 -6.33
CA ASP A 39 -5.84 -7.59 -7.48
C ASP A 39 -6.81 -8.70 -7.04
N GLU A 40 -6.47 -9.46 -6.01
CA GLU A 40 -7.34 -10.49 -5.45
C GLU A 40 -8.66 -9.90 -4.95
N LEU A 41 -8.64 -8.73 -4.34
CA LEU A 41 -9.81 -8.02 -3.84
C LEU A 41 -10.63 -7.34 -4.97
N GLY A 42 -10.06 -7.18 -6.15
CA GLY A 42 -10.75 -6.63 -7.31
C GLY A 42 -10.60 -5.11 -7.49
N HIS A 43 -9.60 -4.50 -6.86
CA HIS A 43 -9.30 -3.08 -7.02
C HIS A 43 -8.52 -2.78 -8.29
N GLN A 44 -8.60 -1.53 -8.74
CA GLN A 44 -7.80 -1.00 -9.84
C GLN A 44 -6.58 -0.31 -9.26
N THR A 45 -5.40 -0.71 -9.71
CA THR A 45 -4.13 -0.19 -9.20
C THR A 45 -3.29 0.38 -10.34
N MET A 46 -2.78 1.60 -10.14
CA MET A 46 -1.66 2.15 -10.89
C MET A 46 -0.40 2.03 -10.03
N ALA A 47 0.62 1.33 -10.54
CA ALA A 47 1.86 1.05 -9.83
C ALA A 47 3.02 1.85 -10.38
N ILE A 48 3.85 2.43 -9.50
CA ILE A 48 4.97 3.29 -9.84
C ILE A 48 6.24 2.81 -9.11
N ASP A 49 7.32 2.68 -9.82
CA ASP A 49 8.66 2.51 -9.26
C ASP A 49 9.70 3.11 -10.23
N VAL A 50 10.85 3.47 -9.72
CA VAL A 50 11.98 3.94 -10.54
C VAL A 50 12.68 2.80 -11.26
N LYS A 51 12.53 1.56 -10.79
CA LYS A 51 13.19 0.36 -11.32
C LYS A 51 12.26 -0.41 -12.25
N GLU A 52 12.69 -0.58 -13.49
CA GLU A 52 11.94 -1.30 -14.52
C GLU A 52 11.63 -2.76 -14.12
N ASP A 53 12.57 -3.47 -13.52
CA ASP A 53 12.37 -4.85 -13.08
C ASP A 53 11.27 -4.97 -12.02
N ARG A 54 11.14 -4.01 -11.14
CA ARG A 54 10.08 -3.97 -10.14
C ARG A 54 8.72 -3.67 -10.75
N VAL A 55 8.66 -2.76 -11.72
CA VAL A 55 7.44 -2.47 -12.48
C VAL A 55 7.00 -3.72 -13.24
N ASN A 56 7.90 -4.38 -13.93
CA ASN A 56 7.60 -5.60 -14.69
C ASN A 56 7.08 -6.73 -13.80
N ALA A 57 7.58 -6.84 -12.57
CA ALA A 57 7.16 -7.88 -11.62
C ALA A 57 5.69 -7.76 -11.19
N VAL A 58 5.09 -6.58 -11.25
CA VAL A 58 3.70 -6.35 -10.83
C VAL A 58 2.70 -6.24 -11.98
N LEU A 59 3.16 -6.17 -13.23
CA LEU A 59 2.27 -6.02 -14.39
C LEU A 59 1.08 -7.00 -14.40
N PRO A 60 1.23 -8.27 -14.00
CA PRO A 60 0.09 -9.20 -13.97
C PRO A 60 -0.99 -8.86 -12.95
N TYR A 61 -0.73 -7.96 -12.01
CA TYR A 61 -1.61 -7.66 -10.87
C TYR A 61 -2.24 -6.28 -10.92
N VAL A 62 -1.77 -5.42 -11.81
CA VAL A 62 -2.17 -4.01 -11.82
C VAL A 62 -2.89 -3.65 -13.10
N THR A 63 -3.68 -2.58 -13.06
CA THR A 63 -4.38 -2.05 -14.23
C THR A 63 -3.41 -1.31 -15.14
N SER A 64 -2.49 -0.55 -14.55
CA SER A 64 -1.42 0.16 -15.24
C SER A 64 -0.20 0.29 -14.37
N ALA A 65 0.96 0.47 -14.98
CA ALA A 65 2.20 0.69 -14.28
C ALA A 65 3.10 1.63 -15.08
N GLN A 66 3.88 2.44 -14.38
CA GLN A 66 4.83 3.35 -14.99
C GLN A 66 6.18 3.33 -14.25
N ILE A 67 7.26 3.46 -15.02
CA ILE A 67 8.59 3.73 -14.48
C ILE A 67 8.68 5.23 -14.30
N GLY A 68 8.95 5.68 -13.08
CA GLY A 68 9.07 7.10 -12.79
C GLY A 68 9.47 7.38 -11.36
N ASP A 69 9.86 8.61 -11.13
CA ASP A 69 10.28 9.12 -9.82
C ASP A 69 9.15 9.96 -9.22
N ALA A 70 8.55 9.46 -8.15
CA ALA A 70 7.44 10.13 -7.46
C ALA A 70 7.89 11.34 -6.61
N THR A 71 9.18 11.62 -6.51
CA THR A 71 9.69 12.89 -5.97
C THR A 71 9.75 13.99 -7.03
N ASN A 72 9.50 13.66 -8.29
CA ASN A 72 9.41 14.62 -9.37
C ASN A 72 7.97 15.13 -9.47
N GLU A 73 7.80 16.42 -9.22
CA GLU A 73 6.49 17.07 -9.18
C GLU A 73 5.77 17.02 -10.55
N GLU A 74 6.51 17.26 -11.63
CA GLU A 74 5.95 17.21 -12.99
C GLU A 74 5.46 15.82 -13.36
N PHE A 75 6.18 14.78 -12.93
CA PHE A 75 5.75 13.40 -13.11
C PHE A 75 4.46 13.11 -12.37
N LEU A 76 4.33 13.51 -11.11
CA LEU A 76 3.11 13.35 -10.33
C LEU A 76 1.91 14.08 -10.95
N ASP A 77 2.14 15.25 -11.54
CA ASP A 77 1.08 16.01 -12.22
C ASP A 77 0.47 15.24 -13.40
N THR A 78 1.22 14.33 -14.01
CA THR A 78 0.71 13.49 -15.11
C THR A 78 -0.19 12.36 -14.67
N LEU A 79 -0.20 12.02 -13.38
CA LEU A 79 -0.89 10.82 -12.86
C LEU A 79 -2.34 11.08 -12.47
N GLY A 80 -2.74 12.31 -12.23
CA GLY A 80 -4.07 12.61 -11.71
C GLY A 80 -4.26 12.11 -10.26
N VAL A 81 -3.37 12.51 -9.38
CA VAL A 81 -3.28 12.03 -7.99
C VAL A 81 -4.61 12.16 -7.22
N ASP A 82 -5.35 13.24 -7.44
CA ASP A 82 -6.64 13.53 -6.81
C ASP A 82 -7.80 12.62 -7.25
N ASN A 83 -7.59 11.81 -8.29
CA ASN A 83 -8.59 10.85 -8.77
C ASN A 83 -8.54 9.50 -8.07
N PHE A 84 -7.47 9.21 -7.35
CA PHE A 84 -7.34 7.95 -6.63
C PHE A 84 -8.01 8.01 -5.26
N ASP A 85 -8.64 6.91 -4.87
CA ASP A 85 -9.26 6.78 -3.54
C ASP A 85 -8.21 6.67 -2.43
N VAL A 86 -7.11 5.97 -2.72
CA VAL A 86 -5.99 5.76 -1.79
C VAL A 86 -4.67 5.83 -2.54
N CYS A 87 -3.69 6.51 -1.95
CA CYS A 87 -2.30 6.51 -2.38
C CYS A 87 -1.44 5.80 -1.32
N PHE A 88 -0.79 4.70 -1.68
CA PHE A 88 0.18 4.03 -0.82
C PHE A 88 1.59 4.45 -1.17
N VAL A 89 2.35 4.87 -0.17
CA VAL A 89 3.79 5.13 -0.27
C VAL A 89 4.51 3.98 0.44
N ALA A 90 4.90 2.98 -0.35
CA ALA A 90 5.52 1.74 0.13
C ALA A 90 7.06 1.73 -0.04
N ILE A 91 7.67 2.90 -0.15
CA ILE A 91 9.12 3.09 -0.26
C ILE A 91 9.76 2.70 1.07
N GLY A 92 10.64 1.69 1.06
CA GLY A 92 11.18 1.10 2.28
C GLY A 92 12.56 1.59 2.71
N ASP A 93 13.43 1.84 1.76
CA ASP A 93 14.86 2.03 2.02
C ASP A 93 15.32 3.48 2.00
N ASP A 94 14.49 4.39 1.53
CA ASP A 94 14.81 5.80 1.38
C ASP A 94 13.74 6.67 2.04
N PHE A 95 14.00 7.04 3.28
CA PHE A 95 13.07 7.87 4.05
C PHE A 95 12.86 9.25 3.43
N GLN A 96 13.91 9.87 2.89
CA GLN A 96 13.78 11.18 2.24
C GLN A 96 12.83 11.11 1.05
N ASN A 97 13.00 10.12 0.18
CA ASN A 97 12.09 9.91 -0.95
C ASN A 97 10.65 9.62 -0.50
N SER A 98 10.49 8.82 0.55
CA SER A 98 9.17 8.54 1.14
C SER A 98 8.51 9.82 1.66
N LEU A 99 9.26 10.65 2.37
CA LEU A 99 8.77 11.90 2.92
C LEU A 99 8.38 12.92 1.84
N GLU A 100 9.26 13.12 0.86
CA GLU A 100 9.01 14.03 -0.26
C GLU A 100 7.79 13.56 -1.07
N THR A 101 7.72 12.28 -1.39
CA THR A 101 6.57 11.70 -2.12
C THR A 101 5.27 11.90 -1.34
N THR A 102 5.26 11.61 -0.04
CA THR A 102 4.10 11.80 0.83
C THR A 102 3.63 13.25 0.82
N SER A 103 4.55 14.18 0.98
CA SER A 103 4.25 15.62 0.97
C SER A 103 3.67 16.08 -0.37
N LEU A 104 4.29 15.69 -1.47
CA LEU A 104 3.83 16.04 -2.81
C LEU A 104 2.45 15.47 -3.13
N LEU A 105 2.19 14.22 -2.76
CA LEU A 105 0.88 13.61 -2.96
C LEU A 105 -0.21 14.42 -2.25
N LYS A 106 0.05 14.84 -1.03
CA LYS A 106 -0.92 15.64 -0.26
C LYS A 106 -1.12 17.02 -0.88
N GLU A 107 -0.05 17.68 -1.30
CA GLU A 107 -0.12 18.96 -2.02
C GLU A 107 -0.91 18.87 -3.33
N LYS A 108 -0.81 17.74 -4.04
CA LYS A 108 -1.54 17.47 -5.28
C LYS A 108 -2.99 17.03 -5.07
N GLY A 109 -3.47 17.04 -3.84
CA GLY A 109 -4.86 16.77 -3.52
C GLY A 109 -5.21 15.29 -3.33
N ALA A 110 -4.24 14.43 -3.00
CA ALA A 110 -4.53 13.04 -2.67
C ALA A 110 -5.59 12.95 -1.58
N LYS A 111 -6.62 12.12 -1.80
CA LYS A 111 -7.73 11.96 -0.86
C LYS A 111 -7.29 11.26 0.43
N MET A 112 -6.44 10.24 0.31
CA MET A 112 -5.89 9.49 1.42
C MET A 112 -4.47 9.06 1.09
N VAL A 113 -3.52 9.36 1.95
CA VAL A 113 -2.11 8.93 1.84
C VAL A 113 -1.77 8.02 2.99
N VAL A 114 -1.36 6.79 2.67
CA VAL A 114 -0.88 5.80 3.62
C VAL A 114 0.59 5.54 3.35
N SER A 115 1.44 5.87 4.30
CA SER A 115 2.90 5.77 4.15
C SER A 115 3.50 4.73 5.07
N ARG A 116 4.50 4.01 4.57
CA ARG A 116 5.26 3.03 5.33
C ARG A 116 6.33 3.72 6.18
N ALA A 117 6.47 3.29 7.43
CA ALA A 117 7.58 3.66 8.30
C ALA A 117 8.23 2.44 8.95
N THR A 118 9.50 2.56 9.29
CA THR A 118 10.24 1.57 10.07
C THR A 118 10.55 2.06 11.48
N ARG A 119 10.56 3.38 11.68
CA ARG A 119 10.89 4.04 12.95
C ARG A 119 9.83 5.05 13.33
N ASP A 120 9.59 5.20 14.64
CA ASP A 120 8.60 6.16 15.17
C ASP A 120 8.91 7.60 14.80
N VAL A 121 10.20 7.97 14.76
CA VAL A 121 10.61 9.33 14.34
C VAL A 121 10.23 9.58 12.88
N HIS A 122 10.36 8.60 12.00
CA HIS A 122 9.96 8.72 10.59
C HIS A 122 8.44 8.85 10.47
N ALA A 123 7.69 8.05 11.21
CA ALA A 123 6.23 8.13 11.24
C ALA A 123 5.74 9.52 11.64
N LYS A 124 6.36 10.12 12.65
CA LYS A 124 6.04 11.47 13.11
C LYS A 124 6.22 12.51 12.00
N PHE A 125 7.33 12.43 11.25
CA PHE A 125 7.57 13.35 10.13
C PHE A 125 6.61 13.10 8.97
N LEU A 126 6.29 11.84 8.66
CA LEU A 126 5.33 11.50 7.61
C LEU A 126 3.94 12.07 7.91
N VAL A 127 3.45 11.91 9.13
CA VAL A 127 2.16 12.48 9.55
C VAL A 127 2.16 14.00 9.47
N ARG A 128 3.22 14.65 9.94
CA ARG A 128 3.36 16.11 9.88
C ARG A 128 3.40 16.66 8.45
N ASN A 129 3.85 15.85 7.50
CA ASN A 129 3.98 16.24 6.10
C ASN A 129 2.86 15.69 5.21
N GLY A 130 1.78 15.18 5.78
CA GLY A 130 0.56 14.90 5.05
C GLY A 130 0.12 13.45 4.95
N ALA A 131 0.84 12.49 5.54
CA ALA A 131 0.32 11.13 5.64
C ALA A 131 -0.94 11.12 6.53
N ASP A 132 -2.03 10.57 6.01
CA ASP A 132 -3.26 10.38 6.78
C ASP A 132 -3.13 9.19 7.72
N GLN A 133 -2.38 8.16 7.30
CA GLN A 133 -2.06 6.97 8.08
C GLN A 133 -0.61 6.57 7.86
N VAL A 134 -0.02 5.95 8.87
CA VAL A 134 1.31 5.33 8.78
C VAL A 134 1.21 3.87 9.19
N VAL A 135 1.85 3.01 8.42
CA VAL A 135 1.91 1.57 8.69
C VAL A 135 3.35 1.13 8.97
N TYR A 136 3.49 0.12 9.84
CA TYR A 136 4.76 -0.49 10.21
C TYR A 136 4.70 -1.99 9.86
N PRO A 137 4.95 -2.38 8.60
CA PRO A 137 4.67 -3.74 8.14
C PRO A 137 5.33 -4.84 8.97
N GLU A 138 6.61 -4.68 9.29
CA GLU A 138 7.33 -5.68 10.08
C GLU A 138 6.89 -5.72 11.54
N ARG A 139 6.65 -4.56 12.15
CA ARG A 139 6.16 -4.44 13.54
C ARG A 139 4.77 -5.04 13.67
N GLU A 140 3.86 -4.71 12.77
CA GLU A 140 2.49 -5.21 12.77
C GLU A 140 2.46 -6.72 12.56
N LEU A 141 3.24 -7.23 11.60
CA LEU A 141 3.38 -8.67 11.39
C LEU A 141 3.99 -9.39 12.58
N ALA A 142 5.02 -8.82 13.22
CA ALA A 142 5.64 -9.39 14.41
C ALA A 142 4.67 -9.47 15.58
N ASN A 143 3.93 -8.40 15.85
CA ASN A 143 2.89 -8.37 16.88
C ASN A 143 1.82 -9.43 16.62
N TRP A 144 1.31 -9.48 15.42
CA TRP A 144 0.29 -10.43 15.03
C TRP A 144 0.79 -11.89 15.12
N THR A 145 2.00 -12.15 14.66
CA THR A 145 2.65 -13.47 14.73
C THR A 145 2.84 -13.92 16.18
N ALA A 146 3.37 -13.04 17.04
CA ALA A 146 3.57 -13.34 18.45
C ALA A 146 2.25 -13.70 19.15
N ILE A 147 1.22 -12.91 18.95
CA ILE A 147 -0.09 -13.14 19.56
C ILE A 147 -0.73 -14.43 19.04
N ARG A 148 -0.70 -14.65 17.72
CA ARG A 148 -1.27 -15.84 17.08
C ARG A 148 -0.72 -17.14 17.65
N TYR A 149 0.60 -17.21 17.89
CA TYR A 149 1.26 -18.44 18.32
C TYR A 149 1.40 -18.58 19.83
N THR A 150 0.95 -17.63 20.62
CA THR A 150 0.96 -17.68 22.10
C THR A 150 -0.42 -17.58 22.73
N ALA A 151 -1.46 -17.25 21.97
CA ALA A 151 -2.83 -17.18 22.47
C ALA A 151 -3.39 -18.57 22.78
N ASN A 152 -4.18 -18.68 23.88
CA ASN A 152 -4.80 -19.94 24.29
C ASN A 152 -5.93 -20.38 23.36
N HIS A 153 -6.52 -19.45 22.59
CA HIS A 153 -7.62 -19.67 21.66
C HIS A 153 -7.21 -19.21 20.25
N ILE A 154 -6.26 -19.96 19.63
CA ILE A 154 -5.71 -19.63 18.30
C ILE A 154 -6.79 -19.57 17.22
N SER A 155 -7.82 -20.44 17.27
CA SER A 155 -8.90 -20.47 16.29
C SER A 155 -9.72 -19.18 16.27
N ASP A 156 -10.04 -18.64 17.43
CA ASP A 156 -10.77 -17.37 17.54
C ASP A 156 -9.97 -16.19 16.99
N TYR A 157 -8.65 -16.28 17.17
CA TYR A 157 -7.75 -15.23 16.68
C TYR A 157 -7.54 -15.28 15.17
N ILE A 158 -7.54 -16.47 14.58
CA ILE A 158 -7.44 -16.65 13.12
C ILE A 158 -8.68 -16.07 12.43
N ASP A 159 -9.85 -16.26 13.01
CA ASP A 159 -11.09 -15.72 12.46
C ASP A 159 -11.15 -14.19 12.48
N VAL A 160 -10.54 -13.56 13.48
CA VAL A 160 -10.41 -12.09 13.58
C VAL A 160 -9.29 -11.54 12.70
N GLY A 161 -8.19 -12.28 12.56
CA GLY A 161 -7.03 -11.85 11.76
C GLY A 161 -7.21 -12.02 10.25
N GLU A 162 -8.21 -12.76 9.81
CA GLU A 162 -8.58 -12.90 8.40
C GLU A 162 -9.65 -11.88 7.96
N GLY A 163 -10.06 -11.02 8.88
CA GLY A 163 -11.01 -9.93 8.65
C GLY A 163 -10.34 -8.61 8.28
#